data_1310e600214412f5bd3f6cb7ee353706
#
_entry.id   1310e600214412f5bd3f6cb7ee353706
#
_cell.length_a   1.000
_cell.length_b   1.000
_cell.length_c   1.000
_cell.angle_alpha   90.00
_cell.angle_beta   90.00
_cell.angle_gamma   90.00
#
_symmetry.space_group_name_H-M   'P 1'
#
loop_
_entity.id
_entity.type
_entity.pdbx_description
1 polymer ?
#
loop_
_entity_poly.entity_id
_entity_poly.type
_entity_poly.pdbx_seq_one_letter_code
_entity_poly.pdbx_strand_id
1 'polypeptide(L)'
;KNDQQLRQIQLKPNYLLVDSPGCTYCIRRGLLNLSKKYWKSEYPHDALLWRMGLMSNGVYAYTDDLIRWRNHKKSAFAKESKKLKSVGAKKEWIRISSKFNDESMQKLIKHDIDGDTSYQQKVIDKNSNWLSKRMKFYKTGNLLRGVALLSSINCYPRLRQYLGDWYLICLKK
;
A
#
# COMPACT_ATOMS: atom_id res chain seq x y z
N LYS A 1 23.75 22.74 -10.85
CA LYS A 1 22.96 22.93 -9.61
C LYS A 1 21.60 22.33 -9.91
N ASN A 2 21.29 21.15 -9.38
CA ASN A 2 19.94 20.60 -9.46
C ASN A 2 19.04 21.48 -8.59
N ASP A 3 18.04 22.11 -9.19
CA ASP A 3 16.99 22.77 -8.45
C ASP A 3 16.33 21.72 -7.56
N GLN A 4 16.54 21.86 -6.25
CA GLN A 4 15.97 21.04 -5.21
C GLN A 4 14.45 21.29 -5.20
N GLN A 5 13.69 20.44 -5.89
CA GLN A 5 12.25 20.64 -5.98
C GLN A 5 11.52 19.57 -5.18
N LEU A 6 10.62 20.02 -4.33
CA LEU A 6 9.58 19.19 -3.73
C LEU A 6 8.69 18.65 -4.87
N ARG A 7 8.70 17.33 -5.06
CA ARG A 7 7.86 16.67 -6.05
C ARG A 7 6.64 16.06 -5.38
N GLN A 8 5.45 16.46 -5.80
CA GLN A 8 4.22 15.84 -5.33
C GLN A 8 4.13 14.39 -5.82
N ILE A 9 3.81 13.48 -4.91
CA ILE A 9 3.55 12.08 -5.20
C ILE A 9 2.06 11.92 -5.47
N GLN A 10 1.73 11.50 -6.68
CA GLN A 10 0.35 11.33 -7.11
C GLN A 10 -0.25 10.01 -6.56
N LEU A 11 -1.52 10.07 -6.17
CA LEU A 11 -2.29 8.88 -5.83
C LEU A 11 -2.42 7.96 -7.05
N LYS A 12 -2.14 6.66 -6.88
CA LYS A 12 -2.23 5.63 -7.92
C LYS A 12 -2.89 4.36 -7.38
N PRO A 13 -3.40 3.47 -8.23
CA PRO A 13 -4.03 2.21 -7.79
C PRO A 13 -3.14 1.29 -6.94
N ASN A 14 -1.83 1.43 -7.00
CA ASN A 14 -0.86 0.72 -6.17
C ASN A 14 -0.50 1.44 -4.85
N TYR A 15 -1.32 2.38 -4.38
CA TYR A 15 -1.07 3.24 -3.21
C TYR A 15 -0.84 2.48 -1.89
N LEU A 16 -1.14 1.19 -1.85
CA LEU A 16 -0.79 0.34 -0.70
C LEU A 16 0.73 0.18 -0.52
N LEU A 17 1.52 0.41 -1.58
CA LEU A 17 2.97 0.47 -1.48
C LEU A 17 3.39 1.73 -0.71
N VAL A 18 4.26 1.55 0.26
CA VAL A 18 4.98 2.62 0.95
C VAL A 18 6.35 2.75 0.30
N ASP A 19 6.59 3.87 -0.36
CA ASP A 19 7.84 4.07 -1.13
C ASP A 19 9.01 4.56 -0.28
N SER A 20 8.72 5.04 0.93
CA SER A 20 9.74 5.63 1.80
C SER A 20 9.64 5.07 3.22
N PRO A 21 10.75 4.78 3.90
CA PRO A 21 10.70 4.32 5.29
C PRO A 21 10.17 5.42 6.23
N GLY A 22 9.40 5.03 7.23
CA GLY A 22 8.73 5.96 8.15
C GLY A 22 9.66 6.94 8.89
N CYS A 23 10.94 6.57 9.07
CA CYS A 23 11.94 7.47 9.67
C CYS A 23 12.32 8.68 8.81
N THR A 24 11.86 8.71 7.54
CA THR A 24 12.12 9.82 6.62
C THR A 24 10.94 10.80 6.51
N TYR A 25 9.87 10.61 7.30
CA TYR A 25 8.67 11.44 7.20
C TYR A 25 8.78 12.71 8.03
N CYS A 26 8.46 13.83 7.39
CA CYS A 26 8.06 15.06 8.05
C CYS A 26 6.53 15.19 7.90
N ILE A 27 5.80 15.33 9.01
CA ILE A 27 4.34 15.21 9.04
C ILE A 27 3.74 16.46 9.64
N ARG A 28 2.76 17.05 8.94
CA ARG A 28 1.98 18.15 9.50
C ARG A 28 1.11 17.65 10.66
N ARG A 29 1.00 18.45 11.70
CA ARG A 29 0.20 18.14 12.91
C ARG A 29 -1.25 17.77 12.57
N GLY A 30 -1.87 18.43 11.60
CA GLY A 30 -3.22 18.13 11.15
C GLY A 30 -3.37 16.67 10.66
N LEU A 31 -2.47 16.21 9.79
CA LEU A 31 -2.47 14.82 9.32
C LEU A 31 -2.20 13.83 10.46
N LEU A 32 -1.29 14.17 11.37
CA LEU A 32 -1.02 13.33 12.54
C LEU A 32 -2.25 13.19 13.44
N ASN A 33 -2.96 14.28 13.72
CA ASN A 33 -4.18 14.25 14.53
C ASN A 33 -5.29 13.48 13.84
N LEU A 34 -5.47 13.66 12.53
CA LEU A 34 -6.42 12.92 11.72
C LEU A 34 -6.10 11.42 11.70
N SER A 35 -4.82 11.05 11.63
CA SER A 35 -4.39 9.65 11.60
C SER A 35 -4.77 8.88 12.87
N LYS A 36 -4.80 9.53 14.03
CA LYS A 36 -5.22 8.91 15.29
C LYS A 36 -6.65 8.37 15.23
N LYS A 37 -7.54 9.03 14.49
CA LYS A 37 -8.95 8.60 14.28
C LYS A 37 -9.04 7.28 13.51
N TYR A 38 -8.11 7.02 12.62
CA TYR A 38 -8.10 5.87 11.70
C TYR A 38 -7.06 4.81 12.06
N TRP A 39 -6.25 5.05 13.08
CA TRP A 39 -5.22 4.11 13.49
C TRP A 39 -5.81 2.87 14.16
N LYS A 40 -5.24 1.70 13.81
CA LYS A 40 -5.49 0.42 14.46
C LYS A 40 -4.17 -0.29 14.69
N SER A 41 -4.09 -1.11 15.74
CA SER A 41 -2.84 -1.81 16.11
C SER A 41 -2.29 -2.75 15.03
N GLU A 42 -3.15 -3.23 14.13
CA GLU A 42 -2.78 -4.10 13.01
C GLU A 42 -2.20 -3.32 11.80
N TYR A 43 -2.27 -1.98 11.80
CA TYR A 43 -1.74 -1.15 10.70
C TYR A 43 -0.38 -0.57 11.09
N PRO A 44 0.68 -0.78 10.28
CA PRO A 44 1.93 -0.06 10.45
C PRO A 44 1.67 1.45 10.37
N HIS A 45 2.18 2.21 11.33
CA HIS A 45 1.94 3.66 11.43
C HIS A 45 2.43 4.44 10.19
N ASP A 46 3.56 4.05 9.63
CA ASP A 46 4.12 4.65 8.42
C ASP A 46 3.24 4.38 7.20
N ALA A 47 2.70 3.17 7.07
CA ALA A 47 1.77 2.83 6.00
C ALA A 47 0.46 3.61 6.10
N LEU A 48 -0.08 3.81 7.30
CA LEU A 48 -1.28 4.62 7.52
C LEU A 48 -1.03 6.07 7.11
N LEU A 49 0.02 6.70 7.62
CA LEU A 49 0.37 8.10 7.33
C LEU A 49 0.62 8.34 5.84
N TRP A 50 1.36 7.44 5.19
CA TRP A 50 1.62 7.50 3.76
C TRP A 50 0.32 7.48 2.95
N ARG A 51 -0.54 6.51 3.21
CA ARG A 51 -1.78 6.31 2.46
C ARG A 51 -2.79 7.43 2.70
N MET A 52 -2.93 7.90 3.94
CA MET A 52 -3.77 9.05 4.25
C MET A 52 -3.26 10.32 3.57
N GLY A 53 -1.95 10.54 3.59
CA GLY A 53 -1.33 11.65 2.87
C GLY A 53 -1.60 11.61 1.37
N LEU A 54 -1.51 10.41 0.74
CA LEU A 54 -1.86 10.23 -0.68
C LEU A 54 -3.33 10.54 -0.97
N MET A 55 -4.26 10.06 -0.12
CA MET A 55 -5.70 10.34 -0.29
C MET A 55 -6.01 11.83 -0.17
N SER A 56 -5.25 12.55 0.64
CA SER A 56 -5.38 14.01 0.82
C SER A 56 -4.55 14.82 -0.18
N ASN A 57 -3.97 14.20 -1.23
CA ASN A 57 -3.07 14.84 -2.20
C ASN A 57 -1.92 15.63 -1.56
N GLY A 58 -1.49 15.21 -0.36
CA GLY A 58 -0.55 15.93 0.52
C GLY A 58 0.80 15.25 0.70
N VAL A 59 1.20 14.31 -0.17
CA VAL A 59 2.53 13.69 -0.12
C VAL A 59 3.49 14.35 -1.09
N TYR A 60 4.63 14.79 -0.56
CA TYR A 60 5.71 15.39 -1.33
C TYR A 60 7.02 14.65 -1.04
N ALA A 61 7.77 14.33 -2.07
CA ALA A 61 9.12 13.80 -1.95
C ALA A 61 10.14 14.94 -2.08
N TYR A 62 11.09 14.96 -1.16
CA TYR A 62 12.28 15.79 -1.25
C TYR A 62 13.41 14.98 -1.90
N THR A 63 14.10 15.54 -2.87
CA THR A 63 15.00 14.77 -3.73
C THR A 63 16.42 14.63 -3.21
N ASP A 64 16.79 15.33 -2.14
CA ASP A 64 18.12 15.24 -1.57
C ASP A 64 18.27 14.08 -0.61
N ASP A 65 19.48 13.53 -0.56
CA ASP A 65 19.86 12.47 0.37
C ASP A 65 20.10 13.04 1.78
N LEU A 66 18.99 13.28 2.51
CA LEU A 66 19.05 13.83 3.88
C LEU A 66 19.39 12.77 4.93
N ILE A 67 19.16 11.49 4.63
CA ILE A 67 19.30 10.38 5.59
C ILE A 67 20.05 9.22 4.96
N ARG A 68 21.10 8.75 5.64
CA ARG A 68 21.75 7.48 5.33
C ARG A 68 21.09 6.37 6.14
N TRP A 69 20.35 5.49 5.47
CA TRP A 69 19.68 4.38 6.11
C TRP A 69 20.54 3.12 6.09
N ARG A 70 20.80 2.57 7.29
CA ARG A 70 21.53 1.29 7.42
C ARG A 70 20.57 0.13 7.16
N ASN A 71 20.80 -0.57 6.07
CA ASN A 71 20.10 -1.83 5.80
C ASN A 71 20.83 -2.99 6.48
N HIS A 72 20.15 -3.74 7.35
CA HIS A 72 20.71 -4.93 7.99
C HIS A 72 19.68 -6.06 8.10
N LYS A 73 20.19 -7.33 8.05
CA LYS A 73 19.35 -8.54 8.02
C LYS A 73 18.43 -8.73 9.23
N LYS A 74 18.68 -8.04 10.36
CA LYS A 74 17.89 -8.10 11.60
C LYS A 74 16.84 -6.98 11.69
N SER A 75 16.70 -6.10 10.71
CA SER A 75 15.71 -5.02 10.73
C SER A 75 14.28 -5.57 10.76
N ALA A 76 13.33 -4.79 11.30
CA ALA A 76 11.91 -5.16 11.31
C ALA A 76 11.42 -5.46 9.89
N PHE A 77 11.77 -4.61 8.91
CA PHE A 77 11.44 -4.80 7.50
C PHE A 77 12.00 -6.12 6.93
N ALA A 78 13.26 -6.48 7.26
CA ALA A 78 13.84 -7.73 6.79
C ALA A 78 13.14 -8.97 7.39
N LYS A 79 12.69 -8.88 8.64
CA LYS A 79 11.89 -9.94 9.29
C LYS A 79 10.50 -10.06 8.67
N GLU A 80 9.82 -8.95 8.44
CA GLU A 80 8.49 -8.91 7.86
C GLU A 80 8.48 -9.39 6.41
N SER A 81 9.45 -8.97 5.60
CA SER A 81 9.60 -9.42 4.21
C SER A 81 9.81 -10.93 4.09
N LYS A 82 10.46 -11.57 5.09
CA LYS A 82 10.59 -13.03 5.14
C LYS A 82 9.27 -13.72 5.45
N LYS A 83 8.43 -13.15 6.34
CA LYS A 83 7.11 -13.70 6.67
C LYS A 83 6.18 -13.73 5.45
N LEU A 84 6.24 -12.71 4.58
CA LEU A 84 5.41 -12.61 3.38
C LEU A 84 5.72 -13.63 2.27
N LYS A 85 6.53 -14.66 2.55
CA LYS A 85 6.93 -15.71 1.59
C LYS A 85 6.05 -16.97 1.65
N SER A 86 4.91 -16.93 2.32
CA SER A 86 3.94 -18.04 2.37
C SER A 86 2.58 -17.61 1.87
N VAL A 87 1.80 -18.59 1.38
CA VAL A 87 0.40 -18.38 0.95
C VAL A 87 -0.47 -17.86 2.09
N GLY A 88 -0.31 -18.41 3.31
CA GLY A 88 -1.04 -17.95 4.49
C GLY A 88 -0.79 -16.49 4.82
N ALA A 89 0.49 -16.07 4.84
CA ALA A 89 0.86 -14.69 5.11
C ALA A 89 0.37 -13.72 4.02
N LYS A 90 0.33 -14.16 2.76
CA LYS A 90 -0.25 -13.37 1.67
C LYS A 90 -1.75 -13.20 1.80
N LYS A 91 -2.48 -14.25 2.16
CA LYS A 91 -3.93 -14.16 2.44
C LYS A 91 -4.20 -13.20 3.58
N GLU A 92 -3.43 -13.27 4.65
CA GLU A 92 -3.58 -12.37 5.80
C GLU A 92 -3.26 -10.92 5.44
N TRP A 93 -2.19 -10.68 4.70
CA TRP A 93 -1.88 -9.33 4.19
C TRP A 93 -3.02 -8.77 3.33
N ILE A 94 -3.62 -9.58 2.44
CA ILE A 94 -4.76 -9.18 1.61
C ILE A 94 -5.97 -8.86 2.49
N ARG A 95 -6.25 -9.67 3.51
CA ARG A 95 -7.36 -9.45 4.46
C ARG A 95 -7.20 -8.11 5.19
N ILE A 96 -6.02 -7.85 5.77
CA ILE A 96 -5.72 -6.60 6.46
C ILE A 96 -5.83 -5.40 5.50
N SER A 97 -5.31 -5.54 4.28
CA SER A 97 -5.37 -4.48 3.28
C SER A 97 -6.79 -4.17 2.82
N SER A 98 -7.66 -5.19 2.65
CA SER A 98 -9.07 -4.98 2.34
C SER A 98 -9.80 -4.27 3.47
N LYS A 99 -9.59 -4.73 4.70
CA LYS A 99 -10.15 -4.08 5.89
C LYS A 99 -9.70 -2.62 6.02
N PHE A 100 -8.43 -2.34 5.72
CA PHE A 100 -7.90 -0.99 5.71
C PHE A 100 -8.61 -0.09 4.68
N ASN A 101 -8.85 -0.59 3.46
CA ASN A 101 -9.60 0.16 2.45
C ASN A 101 -11.02 0.49 2.95
N ASP A 102 -11.73 -0.51 3.46
CA ASP A 102 -13.15 -0.38 3.84
C ASP A 102 -13.33 0.46 5.10
N GLU A 103 -12.52 0.25 6.12
CA GLU A 103 -12.72 0.87 7.43
C GLU A 103 -11.98 2.20 7.62
N SER A 104 -10.90 2.44 6.87
CA SER A 104 -10.10 3.65 7.02
C SER A 104 -10.18 4.55 5.79
N MET A 105 -9.84 4.05 4.60
CA MET A 105 -9.73 4.92 3.43
C MET A 105 -11.08 5.40 2.91
N GLN A 106 -12.10 4.53 2.83
CA GLN A 106 -13.44 4.95 2.41
C GLN A 106 -14.05 5.93 3.41
N LYS A 107 -13.88 5.70 4.71
CA LYS A 107 -14.38 6.62 5.73
C LYS A 107 -13.65 7.96 5.70
N LEU A 108 -12.34 7.94 5.50
CA LEU A 108 -11.52 9.15 5.38
C LEU A 108 -12.04 10.04 4.23
N ILE A 109 -12.18 9.50 3.02
CA ILE A 109 -12.62 10.29 1.87
C ILE A 109 -14.08 10.75 1.97
N LYS A 110 -14.91 10.02 2.72
CA LYS A 110 -16.33 10.37 2.92
C LYS A 110 -16.54 11.45 3.98
N HIS A 111 -15.70 11.50 5.02
CA HIS A 111 -15.98 12.29 6.21
C HIS A 111 -14.93 13.37 6.52
N ASP A 112 -13.72 13.24 6.02
CA ASP A 112 -12.59 14.08 6.45
C ASP A 112 -11.76 14.65 5.28
N ILE A 113 -12.20 14.46 4.02
CA ILE A 113 -11.61 15.12 2.85
C ILE A 113 -12.69 15.96 2.19
N ASP A 114 -12.44 17.27 2.12
CA ASP A 114 -13.34 18.20 1.47
C ASP A 114 -13.21 18.17 -0.06
N GLY A 115 -14.29 18.52 -0.77
CA GLY A 115 -14.31 18.63 -2.22
C GLY A 115 -14.63 17.33 -2.96
N ASP A 116 -14.28 17.28 -4.25
CA ASP A 116 -14.54 16.12 -5.10
C ASP A 116 -13.53 14.99 -4.81
N THR A 117 -14.03 13.90 -4.26
CA THR A 117 -13.27 12.68 -3.95
C THR A 117 -13.53 11.53 -4.94
N SER A 118 -14.13 11.82 -6.09
CA SER A 118 -14.49 10.80 -7.08
C SER A 118 -13.30 10.01 -7.61
N TYR A 119 -12.14 10.68 -7.76
CA TYR A 119 -10.90 10.01 -8.18
C TYR A 119 -10.36 9.06 -7.09
N GLN A 120 -10.33 9.51 -5.84
CA GLN A 120 -9.91 8.70 -4.69
C GLN A 120 -10.81 7.46 -4.57
N GLN A 121 -12.13 7.63 -4.71
CA GLN A 121 -13.07 6.52 -4.68
C GLN A 121 -12.77 5.50 -5.78
N LYS A 122 -12.60 5.95 -7.03
CA LYS A 122 -12.22 5.06 -8.16
C LYS A 122 -10.93 4.29 -7.89
N VAL A 123 -9.95 4.92 -7.27
CA VAL A 123 -8.67 4.27 -6.93
C VAL A 123 -8.86 3.21 -5.84
N ILE A 124 -9.65 3.50 -4.80
CA ILE A 124 -9.96 2.53 -3.73
C ILE A 124 -10.73 1.35 -4.30
N ASP A 125 -11.77 1.58 -5.11
CA ASP A 125 -12.60 0.53 -5.70
C ASP A 125 -11.76 -0.40 -6.59
N LYS A 126 -10.89 0.17 -7.41
CA LYS A 126 -9.98 -0.58 -8.26
C LYS A 126 -9.01 -1.44 -7.45
N ASN A 127 -8.47 -0.89 -6.37
CA ASN A 127 -7.58 -1.61 -5.47
C ASN A 127 -8.32 -2.72 -4.70
N SER A 128 -9.51 -2.44 -4.18
CA SER A 128 -10.34 -3.42 -3.47
C SER A 128 -10.76 -4.58 -4.38
N ASN A 129 -11.14 -4.30 -5.63
CA ASN A 129 -11.41 -5.33 -6.62
C ASN A 129 -10.17 -6.20 -6.91
N TRP A 130 -8.99 -5.59 -7.04
CA TRP A 130 -7.74 -6.32 -7.19
C TRP A 130 -7.45 -7.22 -5.99
N LEU A 131 -7.61 -6.74 -4.75
CA LEU A 131 -7.42 -7.53 -3.53
C LEU A 131 -8.39 -8.72 -3.50
N SER A 132 -9.66 -8.51 -3.88
CA SER A 132 -10.67 -9.58 -3.97
C SER A 132 -10.29 -10.64 -5.01
N LYS A 133 -9.91 -10.24 -6.24
CA LYS A 133 -9.44 -11.16 -7.27
C LYS A 133 -8.22 -11.95 -6.81
N ARG A 134 -7.27 -11.29 -6.19
CA ARG A 134 -6.03 -11.88 -5.66
C ARG A 134 -6.32 -12.89 -4.53
N MET A 135 -7.25 -12.56 -3.61
CA MET A 135 -7.71 -13.49 -2.58
C MET A 135 -8.34 -14.74 -3.19
N LYS A 136 -9.19 -14.59 -4.21
CA LYS A 136 -9.80 -15.72 -4.94
C LYS A 136 -8.75 -16.61 -5.60
N PHE A 137 -7.71 -16.01 -6.20
CA PHE A 137 -6.58 -16.76 -6.76
C PHE A 137 -5.86 -17.57 -5.69
N TYR A 138 -5.53 -16.98 -4.55
CA TYR A 138 -4.87 -17.67 -3.44
C TYR A 138 -5.74 -18.76 -2.77
N LYS A 139 -7.07 -18.61 -2.78
CA LYS A 139 -7.98 -19.60 -2.21
C LYS A 139 -8.14 -20.83 -3.10
N THR A 140 -8.19 -20.65 -4.42
CA THR A 140 -8.57 -21.71 -5.36
C THR A 140 -7.40 -22.31 -6.11
N GLY A 141 -6.27 -21.60 -6.25
CA GLY A 141 -5.16 -22.02 -7.13
C GLY A 141 -5.51 -22.06 -8.63
N ASN A 142 -6.68 -21.52 -9.03
CA ASN A 142 -7.13 -21.60 -10.40
C ASN A 142 -6.32 -20.65 -11.30
N LEU A 143 -5.63 -21.19 -12.31
CA LEU A 143 -4.74 -20.46 -13.20
C LEU A 143 -5.45 -19.36 -14.00
N LEU A 144 -6.70 -19.58 -14.43
CA LEU A 144 -7.48 -18.55 -15.14
C LEU A 144 -7.69 -17.31 -14.26
N ARG A 145 -7.87 -17.49 -12.95
CA ARG A 145 -7.95 -16.38 -11.99
C ARG A 145 -6.63 -15.65 -11.85
N GLY A 146 -5.51 -16.36 -11.95
CA GLY A 146 -4.18 -15.77 -12.00
C GLY A 146 -4.00 -14.90 -13.24
N VAL A 147 -4.40 -15.38 -14.42
CA VAL A 147 -4.39 -14.60 -15.69
C VAL A 147 -5.31 -13.37 -15.56
N ALA A 148 -6.50 -13.51 -14.99
CA ALA A 148 -7.44 -12.41 -14.80
C ALA A 148 -6.87 -11.25 -13.94
N LEU A 149 -5.83 -11.47 -13.14
CA LEU A 149 -5.13 -10.42 -12.38
C LEU A 149 -4.34 -9.46 -13.29
N LEU A 150 -4.04 -9.83 -14.54
CA LEU A 150 -3.40 -8.94 -15.51
C LEU A 150 -4.24 -7.68 -15.77
N SER A 151 -5.57 -7.78 -15.73
CA SER A 151 -6.46 -6.62 -15.85
C SER A 151 -6.30 -5.59 -14.73
N SER A 152 -5.62 -5.97 -13.65
CA SER A 152 -5.36 -5.13 -12.46
C SER A 152 -3.87 -5.01 -12.17
N ILE A 153 -3.01 -5.17 -13.19
CA ILE A 153 -1.54 -5.18 -13.03
C ILE A 153 -1.01 -3.87 -12.44
N ASN A 154 -1.67 -2.75 -12.72
CA ASN A 154 -1.32 -1.43 -12.19
C ASN A 154 -1.62 -1.25 -10.68
N CYS A 155 -2.32 -2.20 -10.05
CA CYS A 155 -2.45 -2.27 -8.58
C CYS A 155 -1.26 -2.95 -7.91
N TYR A 156 -0.46 -3.70 -8.68
CA TYR A 156 0.77 -4.27 -8.16
C TYR A 156 1.87 -3.21 -8.08
N PRO A 157 2.58 -3.12 -6.95
CA PRO A 157 3.73 -2.21 -6.81
C PRO A 157 4.82 -2.47 -7.86
N ARG A 158 5.07 -3.75 -8.16
CA ARG A 158 6.08 -4.20 -9.12
C ARG A 158 5.60 -5.49 -9.79
N LEU A 159 5.92 -5.67 -11.08
CA LEU A 159 5.61 -6.89 -11.82
C LEU A 159 6.12 -8.16 -11.12
N ARG A 160 7.29 -8.07 -10.46
CA ARG A 160 7.85 -9.15 -9.66
C ARG A 160 6.90 -9.69 -8.58
N GLN A 161 5.99 -8.87 -8.06
CA GLN A 161 5.03 -9.34 -7.05
C GLN A 161 3.92 -10.17 -7.68
N TYR A 162 3.45 -9.82 -8.88
CA TYR A 162 2.53 -10.65 -9.65
C TYR A 162 3.16 -12.03 -9.97
N LEU A 163 4.39 -12.05 -10.46
CA LEU A 163 5.13 -13.30 -10.70
C LEU A 163 5.35 -14.09 -9.40
N GLY A 164 5.57 -13.40 -8.29
CA GLY A 164 5.69 -14.01 -6.96
C GLY A 164 4.40 -14.69 -6.48
N ASP A 165 3.24 -14.16 -6.84
CA ASP A 165 1.96 -14.82 -6.53
C ASP A 165 1.83 -16.13 -7.32
N TRP A 166 2.21 -16.16 -8.57
CA TRP A 166 2.26 -17.37 -9.38
C TRP A 166 3.24 -18.41 -8.83
N TYR A 167 4.44 -17.99 -8.48
CA TYR A 167 5.44 -18.88 -7.89
C TYR A 167 4.91 -19.55 -6.61
N LEU A 168 4.25 -18.80 -5.73
CA LEU A 168 3.72 -19.34 -4.49
C LEU A 168 2.57 -20.33 -4.70
N ILE A 169 1.73 -20.13 -5.72
CA ILE A 169 0.58 -21.01 -5.98
C ILE A 169 0.96 -22.24 -6.78
N CYS A 170 1.87 -22.10 -7.77
CA CYS A 170 2.17 -23.19 -8.71
C CYS A 170 3.39 -24.03 -8.29
N LEU A 171 4.38 -23.43 -7.65
CA LEU A 171 5.68 -24.10 -7.42
C LEU A 171 6.00 -24.35 -5.96
N LYS A 172 5.30 -23.70 -5.03
CA LYS A 172 5.55 -23.86 -3.59
C LYS A 172 4.33 -24.49 -2.89
N LYS A 173 3.82 -25.59 -3.46
CA LYS A 173 2.85 -26.44 -2.78
C LYS A 173 3.47 -27.19 -1.62
#